data_fd245dde0be65af36658f6569dbca96a
#
_entry.id   fd245dde0be65af36658f6569dbca96a
#
_cell.length_a   1.000
_cell.length_b   1.000
_cell.length_c   1.000
_cell.angle_alpha   90.00
_cell.angle_beta   90.00
_cell.angle_gamma   90.00
#
_symmetry.space_group_name_H-M   'P 1'
#
loop_
_entity.id
_entity.type
_entity.pdbx_description
1 polymer ?
#
loop_
_entity_poly.entity_id
_entity_poly.type
_entity_poly.pdbx_seq_one_letter_code
_entity_poly.pdbx_strand_id
1 'polypeptide(L)'
;MHTRYTTTVVRLAAAALVAAAVSPLASAQGVTPGKVLFDATKAQMAGNADWVIDADVNNIGTGTGGVMVVGGGSESNPQRFPTPPQSGVTATTPETYWKGALSAWGIALVKRGFSVETLPVGSRITFGDATNPQDLSNYGIYVIPEPNILFTLTEKQAIIRFVAAGGGVFLGANHDGSDRNNDGFDPVDVYNDLFNNNGIAVNPFGIRMNLGSFSVISNFVALDAATDPVLNGPAGAVTAMEFNSGSSLTVSGPVAKPLVFRTATRSPSEALFACSSYGLGRVAMIGDSSPPDDGTGDTADTLFNGWFAEAGGDHADIIINACLWLNPAPQPPACPADINSDGSMNGSDLALLLQSWGACAKCAADIDPNGSIDGADLALLLQSWGSCP
;
A
#
# COMPACT_ATOMS: atom_id res chain seq x y z
N MET A 1 43.03 70.39 -31.82
CA MET A 1 42.25 70.05 -30.60
C MET A 1 40.99 69.32 -31.03
N HIS A 2 40.98 68.03 -30.97
CA HIS A 2 39.80 67.20 -31.32
C HIS A 2 39.40 66.44 -30.06
N THR A 3 38.28 66.82 -29.48
CA THR A 3 37.67 66.16 -28.32
C THR A 3 36.81 64.97 -28.80
N ARG A 4 37.16 63.75 -28.38
CA ARG A 4 36.36 62.58 -28.64
C ARG A 4 35.38 62.35 -27.46
N TYR A 5 34.09 62.31 -27.75
CA TYR A 5 33.06 61.89 -26.81
C TYR A 5 32.93 60.38 -26.89
N THR A 6 33.15 59.72 -25.77
CA THR A 6 32.88 58.29 -25.60
C THR A 6 31.48 58.08 -25.02
N THR A 7 30.63 57.46 -25.80
CA THR A 7 29.25 57.15 -25.39
C THR A 7 29.25 55.76 -24.70
N THR A 8 28.95 55.74 -23.41
CA THR A 8 28.80 54.52 -22.65
C THR A 8 27.39 53.95 -22.84
N VAL A 9 27.27 52.80 -23.49
CA VAL A 9 25.99 52.09 -23.62
C VAL A 9 25.78 51.21 -22.38
N VAL A 10 24.80 51.54 -21.55
CA VAL A 10 24.34 50.71 -20.45
C VAL A 10 23.40 49.66 -21.00
N ARG A 11 23.80 48.38 -20.95
CA ARG A 11 22.92 47.29 -21.26
C ARG A 11 22.14 46.91 -19.99
N LEU A 12 20.83 47.16 -19.98
CA LEU A 12 19.92 46.55 -19.02
C LEU A 12 19.76 45.07 -19.34
N ALA A 13 20.18 44.19 -18.44
CA ALA A 13 19.84 42.78 -18.48
C ALA A 13 18.44 42.59 -17.88
N ALA A 14 17.48 42.21 -18.71
CA ALA A 14 16.18 41.79 -18.24
C ALA A 14 16.28 40.39 -17.68
N ALA A 15 16.15 40.23 -16.36
CA ALA A 15 16.01 38.95 -15.70
C ALA A 15 14.59 38.43 -15.96
N ALA A 16 14.49 37.39 -16.78
CA ALA A 16 13.24 36.64 -16.93
C ALA A 16 12.98 35.80 -15.66
N LEU A 17 11.99 36.21 -14.88
CA LEU A 17 11.45 35.39 -13.79
C LEU A 17 10.70 34.24 -14.44
N VAL A 18 11.28 33.02 -14.37
CA VAL A 18 10.56 31.81 -14.66
C VAL A 18 9.66 31.53 -13.45
N ALA A 19 8.39 31.85 -13.54
CA ALA A 19 7.38 31.42 -12.61
C ALA A 19 7.21 29.90 -12.79
N ALA A 20 7.77 29.14 -11.88
CA ALA A 20 7.45 27.73 -11.75
C ALA A 20 5.95 27.63 -11.44
N ALA A 21 5.17 27.07 -12.36
CA ALA A 21 3.78 26.75 -12.13
C ALA A 21 3.74 25.67 -11.04
N VAL A 22 3.43 26.10 -9.82
CA VAL A 22 3.06 25.17 -8.74
C VAL A 22 1.72 24.58 -9.17
N SER A 23 1.73 23.33 -9.61
CA SER A 23 0.51 22.57 -9.84
C SER A 23 -0.29 22.60 -8.54
N PRO A 24 -1.62 22.87 -8.58
CA PRO A 24 -2.42 22.84 -7.37
C PRO A 24 -2.30 21.47 -6.74
N LEU A 25 -1.96 21.42 -5.47
CA LEU A 25 -2.10 20.20 -4.66
C LEU A 25 -3.56 19.80 -4.78
N ALA A 26 -3.80 18.66 -5.42
CA ALA A 26 -5.10 18.04 -5.37
C ALA A 26 -5.48 17.95 -3.87
N SER A 27 -6.71 18.32 -3.53
CA SER A 27 -7.26 18.14 -2.19
C SER A 27 -6.83 16.76 -1.71
N ALA A 28 -6.21 16.68 -0.53
CA ALA A 28 -5.71 15.43 0.00
C ALA A 28 -6.88 14.43 0.01
N GLN A 29 -6.84 13.49 -0.94
CA GLN A 29 -7.80 12.40 -0.96
C GLN A 29 -7.41 11.51 0.20
N GLY A 30 -8.21 11.56 1.27
CA GLY A 30 -8.01 10.71 2.45
C GLY A 30 -8.15 9.24 2.08
N VAL A 31 -7.59 8.39 2.88
CA VAL A 31 -7.79 6.93 2.85
C VAL A 31 -8.77 6.55 3.95
N THR A 32 -9.46 5.41 3.83
CA THR A 32 -10.47 4.96 4.78
C THR A 32 -9.86 3.92 5.74
N PRO A 33 -9.53 4.27 6.99
CA PRO A 33 -8.99 3.31 7.95
C PRO A 33 -9.94 2.14 8.21
N GLY A 34 -9.38 0.99 8.60
CA GLY A 34 -10.15 -0.19 8.99
C GLY A 34 -10.75 -0.99 7.83
N LYS A 35 -10.51 -0.61 6.57
CA LYS A 35 -10.88 -1.40 5.38
C LYS A 35 -9.64 -1.93 4.66
N VAL A 36 -9.67 -3.20 4.30
CA VAL A 36 -8.57 -3.89 3.63
C VAL A 36 -9.06 -4.47 2.31
N LEU A 37 -8.33 -4.17 1.24
CA LEU A 37 -8.59 -4.71 -0.09
C LEU A 37 -7.49 -5.72 -0.45
N PHE A 38 -7.86 -6.95 -0.78
CA PHE A 38 -6.95 -7.98 -1.28
C PHE A 38 -7.01 -8.02 -2.80
N ASP A 39 -5.86 -7.92 -3.46
CA ASP A 39 -5.78 -7.97 -4.92
C ASP A 39 -5.95 -9.39 -5.45
N ALA A 40 -6.79 -9.56 -6.45
CA ALA A 40 -6.90 -10.77 -7.25
C ALA A 40 -6.87 -10.46 -8.77
N THR A 41 -6.30 -9.30 -9.16
CA THR A 41 -6.27 -8.86 -10.56
C THR A 41 -5.02 -9.28 -11.33
N LYS A 42 -4.01 -9.81 -10.62
CA LYS A 42 -2.67 -10.09 -11.17
C LYS A 42 -2.32 -11.57 -11.15
N ALA A 43 -3.29 -12.41 -11.51
CA ALA A 43 -3.14 -13.87 -11.61
C ALA A 43 -2.82 -14.57 -10.29
N GLN A 44 -3.27 -14.03 -9.16
CA GLN A 44 -3.10 -14.61 -7.83
C GLN A 44 -3.76 -15.99 -7.66
N MET A 45 -4.71 -16.33 -8.55
CA MET A 45 -5.41 -17.61 -8.60
C MET A 45 -5.01 -18.43 -9.83
N ALA A 46 -3.88 -18.17 -10.46
CA ALA A 46 -3.44 -18.87 -11.65
C ALA A 46 -2.62 -20.14 -11.32
N GLY A 47 -2.74 -21.14 -12.17
CA GLY A 47 -1.97 -22.38 -12.04
C GLY A 47 -2.42 -23.21 -10.85
N ASN A 48 -1.56 -23.30 -9.84
CA ASN A 48 -1.79 -24.01 -8.60
C ASN A 48 -1.78 -23.08 -7.37
N ALA A 49 -2.18 -21.84 -7.56
CA ALA A 49 -2.25 -20.81 -6.52
C ALA A 49 -3.70 -20.39 -6.28
N ASP A 50 -4.03 -20.13 -5.02
CA ASP A 50 -5.33 -19.66 -4.56
C ASP A 50 -5.15 -18.54 -3.51
N TRP A 51 -4.41 -17.48 -3.89
CA TRP A 51 -4.07 -16.37 -2.98
C TRP A 51 -5.24 -15.41 -2.78
N VAL A 52 -6.33 -15.94 -2.25
CA VAL A 52 -7.57 -15.22 -1.94
C VAL A 52 -8.02 -15.50 -0.51
N ILE A 53 -8.89 -14.63 0.01
CA ILE A 53 -9.45 -14.77 1.37
C ILE A 53 -10.66 -15.69 1.43
N ASP A 54 -11.35 -15.96 0.30
CA ASP A 54 -12.43 -16.91 0.20
C ASP A 54 -12.38 -17.59 -1.18
N ALA A 55 -12.91 -18.77 -1.25
CA ALA A 55 -12.86 -19.61 -2.42
C ALA A 55 -13.48 -18.95 -3.65
N ASP A 56 -12.96 -19.30 -4.78
CA ASP A 56 -13.16 -18.70 -6.08
C ASP A 56 -14.40 -19.26 -6.80
N VAL A 57 -15.15 -18.42 -7.48
CA VAL A 57 -16.25 -18.82 -8.38
C VAL A 57 -15.80 -19.05 -9.81
N ASN A 58 -14.63 -18.54 -10.15
CA ASN A 58 -14.11 -18.54 -11.50
C ASN A 58 -12.66 -18.97 -11.47
N ASN A 59 -12.43 -20.17 -11.96
CA ASN A 59 -11.10 -20.62 -12.21
C ASN A 59 -10.34 -19.67 -13.11
N ILE A 60 -9.10 -19.39 -12.75
CA ILE A 60 -8.20 -18.61 -13.56
C ILE A 60 -7.16 -19.52 -14.16
N GLY A 61 -7.34 -19.83 -15.43
CA GLY A 61 -6.39 -20.59 -16.20
C GLY A 61 -5.41 -19.71 -16.98
N THR A 62 -4.35 -20.32 -17.44
CA THR A 62 -3.39 -19.69 -18.34
C THR A 62 -3.84 -19.86 -19.78
N GLY A 63 -4.14 -18.78 -20.48
CA GLY A 63 -4.40 -18.74 -21.91
C GLY A 63 -3.15 -18.73 -22.75
N THR A 64 -3.32 -18.67 -24.07
CA THR A 64 -2.23 -18.56 -25.02
C THR A 64 -1.39 -17.30 -24.74
N GLY A 65 -0.08 -17.44 -24.61
CA GLY A 65 0.83 -16.33 -24.34
C GLY A 65 0.80 -15.83 -22.90
N GLY A 66 0.38 -16.67 -21.93
CA GLY A 66 0.36 -16.31 -20.53
C GLY A 66 -0.79 -15.39 -20.10
N VAL A 67 -1.74 -15.12 -20.99
CA VAL A 67 -2.89 -14.28 -20.67
C VAL A 67 -3.82 -15.00 -19.71
N MET A 68 -4.17 -14.32 -18.61
CA MET A 68 -5.11 -14.82 -17.63
C MET A 68 -6.50 -15.05 -18.23
N VAL A 69 -7.06 -16.24 -18.04
CA VAL A 69 -8.38 -16.62 -18.57
C VAL A 69 -9.27 -17.03 -17.42
N VAL A 70 -10.33 -16.27 -17.21
CA VAL A 70 -11.37 -16.59 -16.22
C VAL A 70 -12.15 -17.82 -16.66
N GLY A 71 -12.33 -18.80 -15.77
CA GLY A 71 -13.02 -20.06 -16.05
C GLY A 71 -12.20 -21.09 -16.81
N GLY A 72 -10.90 -20.86 -16.98
CA GLY A 72 -9.99 -21.76 -17.69
C GLY A 72 -9.19 -22.72 -16.82
N GLY A 73 -9.24 -22.58 -15.51
CA GLY A 73 -8.50 -23.40 -14.55
C GLY A 73 -9.17 -24.70 -14.15
N SER A 74 -8.66 -25.34 -13.13
CA SER A 74 -9.11 -26.63 -12.59
C SER A 74 -9.92 -26.53 -11.30
N GLU A 75 -9.88 -25.38 -10.65
CA GLU A 75 -10.63 -25.14 -9.42
C GLU A 75 -12.14 -25.09 -9.71
N SER A 76 -12.92 -25.42 -8.69
CA SER A 76 -14.37 -25.51 -8.80
C SER A 76 -15.11 -24.77 -7.68
N ASN A 77 -14.37 -24.24 -6.72
CA ASN A 77 -14.95 -23.51 -5.61
C ASN A 77 -15.50 -22.13 -6.04
N PRO A 78 -16.65 -21.73 -5.54
CA PRO A 78 -17.19 -20.39 -5.80
C PRO A 78 -16.53 -19.36 -4.89
N GLN A 79 -15.78 -18.45 -5.47
CA GLN A 79 -15.29 -17.27 -4.76
C GLN A 79 -16.46 -16.30 -4.47
N ARG A 80 -16.45 -15.71 -3.28
CA ARG A 80 -17.49 -14.77 -2.85
C ARG A 80 -17.03 -13.35 -2.99
N PHE A 81 -16.99 -12.88 -4.21
CA PHE A 81 -16.65 -11.51 -4.54
C PHE A 81 -17.81 -10.52 -4.35
N PRO A 82 -17.48 -9.24 -4.13
CA PRO A 82 -16.19 -8.73 -3.69
C PRO A 82 -15.98 -8.89 -2.18
N THR A 83 -17.04 -9.16 -1.45
CA THR A 83 -17.04 -9.17 0.02
C THR A 83 -17.59 -10.48 0.52
N PRO A 84 -16.76 -11.36 1.09
CA PRO A 84 -17.24 -12.56 1.75
C PRO A 84 -18.11 -12.22 2.97
N PRO A 85 -19.07 -13.07 3.37
CA PRO A 85 -19.93 -12.80 4.50
C PRO A 85 -19.14 -12.65 5.81
N GLN A 86 -19.20 -11.47 6.42
CA GLN A 86 -18.44 -11.14 7.63
C GLN A 86 -19.28 -11.04 8.90
N SER A 87 -20.60 -10.83 8.75
CA SER A 87 -21.51 -10.64 9.88
C SER A 87 -21.63 -11.85 10.82
N GLY A 88 -21.29 -13.05 10.33
CA GLY A 88 -21.26 -14.28 11.13
C GLY A 88 -19.92 -14.57 11.79
N VAL A 89 -18.90 -13.76 11.54
CA VAL A 89 -17.56 -13.94 12.14
C VAL A 89 -17.55 -13.45 13.57
N THR A 90 -17.19 -14.34 14.50
CA THR A 90 -17.10 -14.07 15.93
C THR A 90 -15.70 -14.39 16.44
N ALA A 91 -15.41 -14.08 17.67
CA ALA A 91 -14.11 -14.42 18.28
C ALA A 91 -13.79 -15.93 18.23
N THR A 92 -14.81 -16.80 18.19
CA THR A 92 -14.66 -18.25 18.17
C THR A 92 -14.76 -18.85 16.76
N THR A 93 -15.02 -18.07 15.74
CA THR A 93 -15.04 -18.54 14.35
C THR A 93 -13.63 -19.06 13.98
N PRO A 94 -13.50 -20.30 13.45
CA PRO A 94 -12.20 -20.81 13.03
C PRO A 94 -11.63 -19.92 11.91
N GLU A 95 -10.34 -19.76 11.87
CA GLU A 95 -9.67 -18.91 10.86
C GLU A 95 -9.76 -19.49 9.45
N THR A 96 -9.94 -20.81 9.33
CA THR A 96 -10.26 -21.50 8.08
C THR A 96 -11.77 -21.53 7.75
N TYR A 97 -12.55 -20.57 8.27
CA TYR A 97 -14.00 -20.50 8.03
C TYR A 97 -14.34 -20.20 6.57
N TRP A 98 -13.56 -19.34 5.94
CA TRP A 98 -13.55 -19.22 4.49
C TRP A 98 -12.59 -20.24 3.89
N LYS A 99 -12.54 -20.33 2.57
CA LYS A 99 -11.63 -21.19 1.83
C LYS A 99 -10.91 -20.38 0.76
N GLY A 100 -9.64 -20.41 0.82
CA GLY A 100 -8.68 -19.68 0.03
C GLY A 100 -7.42 -19.58 0.86
N ALA A 101 -6.25 -19.66 0.29
CA ALA A 101 -4.98 -19.74 1.03
C ALA A 101 -4.77 -18.60 2.04
N LEU A 102 -5.52 -17.51 1.92
CA LEU A 102 -5.45 -16.34 2.81
C LEU A 102 -6.69 -16.19 3.72
N SER A 103 -7.51 -17.24 3.88
CA SER A 103 -8.71 -17.18 4.72
C SER A 103 -8.38 -16.80 6.16
N ALA A 104 -7.37 -17.43 6.75
CA ALA A 104 -6.94 -17.15 8.12
C ALA A 104 -6.53 -15.68 8.32
N TRP A 105 -5.83 -15.11 7.37
CA TRP A 105 -5.47 -13.70 7.38
C TRP A 105 -6.73 -12.81 7.36
N GLY A 106 -7.64 -13.07 6.41
CA GLY A 106 -8.90 -12.32 6.31
C GLY A 106 -9.75 -12.42 7.58
N ILE A 107 -9.97 -13.62 8.11
CA ILE A 107 -10.74 -13.87 9.34
C ILE A 107 -10.07 -13.21 10.55
N ALA A 108 -8.75 -13.29 10.68
CA ALA A 108 -8.01 -12.66 11.77
C ALA A 108 -8.13 -11.13 11.76
N LEU A 109 -8.21 -10.52 10.57
CA LEU A 109 -8.48 -9.08 10.43
C LEU A 109 -9.93 -8.73 10.83
N VAL A 110 -10.93 -9.52 10.37
CA VAL A 110 -12.34 -9.28 10.74
C VAL A 110 -12.54 -9.39 12.24
N LYS A 111 -11.93 -10.37 12.91
CA LYS A 111 -11.96 -10.50 14.39
C LYS A 111 -11.38 -9.28 15.10
N ARG A 112 -10.55 -8.50 14.45
CA ARG A 112 -9.95 -7.25 14.96
C ARG A 112 -10.69 -5.99 14.52
N GLY A 113 -11.88 -6.14 13.92
CA GLY A 113 -12.75 -5.04 13.54
C GLY A 113 -12.48 -4.44 12.16
N PHE A 114 -11.62 -5.06 11.35
CA PHE A 114 -11.47 -4.66 9.94
C PHE A 114 -12.61 -5.20 9.09
N SER A 115 -12.91 -4.48 8.01
CA SER A 115 -13.70 -4.99 6.90
C SER A 115 -12.74 -5.41 5.77
N VAL A 116 -12.94 -6.58 5.19
CA VAL A 116 -12.10 -7.10 4.13
C VAL A 116 -12.88 -7.27 2.84
N GLU A 117 -12.25 -6.97 1.72
CA GLU A 117 -12.81 -7.15 0.39
C GLU A 117 -11.74 -7.70 -0.56
N THR A 118 -12.18 -8.40 -1.61
CA THR A 118 -11.31 -8.79 -2.73
C THR A 118 -11.53 -7.86 -3.91
N LEU A 119 -10.47 -7.41 -4.56
CA LEU A 119 -10.51 -6.74 -5.85
C LEU A 119 -10.47 -7.81 -6.94
N PRO A 120 -11.62 -8.14 -7.58
CA PRO A 120 -11.70 -9.31 -8.45
C PRO A 120 -11.00 -9.10 -9.79
N VAL A 121 -10.74 -10.23 -10.46
CA VAL A 121 -10.20 -10.26 -11.81
C VAL A 121 -10.93 -9.31 -12.74
N GLY A 122 -10.18 -8.55 -13.55
CA GLY A 122 -10.72 -7.57 -14.49
C GLY A 122 -11.14 -6.25 -13.87
N SER A 123 -11.03 -6.09 -12.57
CA SER A 123 -11.23 -4.81 -11.89
C SER A 123 -10.09 -3.84 -12.14
N ARG A 124 -10.35 -2.55 -11.94
CA ARG A 124 -9.38 -1.47 -12.11
C ARG A 124 -8.72 -1.13 -10.77
N ILE A 125 -7.40 -1.02 -10.77
CA ILE A 125 -6.65 -0.43 -9.66
C ILE A 125 -6.57 1.07 -9.92
N THR A 126 -7.28 1.87 -9.11
CA THR A 126 -7.34 3.32 -9.23
C THR A 126 -7.16 3.99 -7.87
N PHE A 127 -6.74 5.26 -7.88
CA PHE A 127 -6.71 6.12 -6.70
C PHE A 127 -7.23 7.50 -7.07
N GLY A 128 -8.37 7.87 -6.51
CA GLY A 128 -9.06 9.12 -6.78
C GLY A 128 -10.09 9.06 -7.90
N ASP A 129 -10.54 7.88 -8.27
CA ASP A 129 -11.63 7.69 -9.23
C ASP A 129 -12.94 7.41 -8.49
N ALA A 130 -13.73 8.46 -8.27
CA ALA A 130 -15.03 8.35 -7.61
C ALA A 130 -16.06 7.46 -8.37
N THR A 131 -15.77 7.08 -9.61
CA THR A 131 -16.63 6.16 -10.39
C THR A 131 -16.29 4.69 -10.16
N ASN A 132 -15.16 4.41 -9.49
CA ASN A 132 -14.76 3.05 -9.13
C ASN A 132 -15.16 2.78 -7.67
N PRO A 133 -16.13 1.90 -7.40
CA PRO A 133 -16.54 1.59 -6.03
C PRO A 133 -15.45 0.94 -5.19
N GLN A 134 -14.47 0.29 -5.84
CA GLN A 134 -13.27 -0.27 -5.20
C GLN A 134 -12.02 0.58 -5.48
N ASP A 135 -12.17 1.90 -5.57
CA ASP A 135 -11.04 2.83 -5.61
C ASP A 135 -10.23 2.73 -4.31
N LEU A 136 -8.90 2.78 -4.42
CA LEU A 136 -8.02 2.62 -3.26
C LEU A 136 -8.26 3.67 -2.16
N SER A 137 -8.82 4.84 -2.48
CA SER A 137 -9.19 5.84 -1.47
C SER A 137 -10.29 5.36 -0.50
N ASN A 138 -11.04 4.32 -0.87
CA ASN A 138 -12.05 3.71 0.00
C ASN A 138 -11.44 2.72 1.02
N TYR A 139 -10.13 2.53 1.03
CA TYR A 139 -9.44 1.55 1.87
C TYR A 139 -8.29 2.17 2.64
N GLY A 140 -7.95 1.57 3.77
CA GLY A 140 -6.77 1.91 4.55
C GLY A 140 -5.57 1.07 4.16
N ILE A 141 -5.81 -0.18 3.76
CA ILE A 141 -4.75 -1.14 3.40
C ILE A 141 -5.09 -1.81 2.07
N TYR A 142 -4.08 -1.92 1.22
CA TYR A 142 -4.11 -2.72 -0.01
C TYR A 142 -3.09 -3.85 0.10
N VAL A 143 -3.56 -5.09 0.01
CA VAL A 143 -2.74 -6.30 0.06
C VAL A 143 -2.57 -6.84 -1.35
N ILE A 144 -1.35 -7.01 -1.78
CA ILE A 144 -0.99 -7.59 -3.08
C ILE A 144 -0.24 -8.90 -2.83
N PRO A 145 -0.92 -10.05 -2.87
CA PRO A 145 -0.27 -11.35 -2.71
C PRO A 145 0.22 -11.86 -4.06
N GLU A 146 1.44 -12.26 -4.16
CA GLU A 146 2.08 -13.00 -5.27
C GLU A 146 1.58 -12.59 -6.70
N PRO A 147 1.79 -11.34 -7.14
CA PRO A 147 1.33 -10.90 -8.45
C PRO A 147 2.21 -11.49 -9.57
N ASN A 148 1.59 -12.05 -10.60
CA ASN A 148 2.25 -12.67 -11.75
C ASN A 148 1.95 -11.96 -13.08
N ILE A 149 1.36 -10.75 -13.04
CA ILE A 149 1.12 -9.90 -14.21
C ILE A 149 1.63 -8.50 -13.90
N LEU A 150 2.39 -7.91 -14.81
CA LEU A 150 2.89 -6.54 -14.66
C LEU A 150 1.73 -5.54 -14.47
N PHE A 151 1.89 -4.63 -13.54
CA PHE A 151 1.00 -3.49 -13.42
C PHE A 151 1.18 -2.53 -14.58
N THR A 152 0.10 -2.02 -15.13
CA THR A 152 0.16 -0.91 -16.09
C THR A 152 0.74 0.34 -15.41
N LEU A 153 1.23 1.29 -16.20
CA LEU A 153 1.76 2.54 -15.65
C LEU A 153 0.73 3.28 -14.77
N THR A 154 -0.54 3.27 -15.17
CA THR A 154 -1.62 3.92 -14.44
C THR A 154 -1.89 3.24 -13.08
N GLU A 155 -1.88 1.91 -13.04
CA GLU A 155 -2.03 1.14 -11.81
C GLU A 155 -0.84 1.35 -10.87
N LYS A 156 0.40 1.32 -11.40
CA LYS A 156 1.60 1.64 -10.61
C LYS A 156 1.49 3.04 -9.97
N GLN A 157 1.07 4.02 -10.76
CA GLN A 157 0.85 5.38 -10.26
C GLN A 157 -0.24 5.46 -9.19
N ALA A 158 -1.33 4.71 -9.35
CA ALA A 158 -2.40 4.65 -8.35
C ALA A 158 -1.88 4.10 -7.01
N ILE A 159 -1.12 3.00 -7.05
CA ILE A 159 -0.52 2.38 -5.85
C ILE A 159 0.45 3.37 -5.16
N ILE A 160 1.38 3.99 -5.92
CA ILE A 160 2.35 4.91 -5.34
C ILE A 160 1.66 6.15 -4.73
N ARG A 161 0.64 6.70 -5.40
CA ARG A 161 -0.13 7.84 -4.88
C ARG A 161 -0.97 7.47 -3.65
N PHE A 162 -1.54 6.27 -3.62
CA PHE A 162 -2.26 5.76 -2.46
C PHE A 162 -1.35 5.73 -1.23
N VAL A 163 -0.14 5.18 -1.36
CA VAL A 163 0.83 5.18 -0.25
C VAL A 163 1.21 6.62 0.11
N ALA A 164 1.53 7.47 -0.88
CA ALA A 164 1.92 8.85 -0.60
C ALA A 164 0.84 9.63 0.17
N ALA A 165 -0.43 9.30 -0.03
CA ALA A 165 -1.59 9.91 0.64
C ALA A 165 -1.91 9.34 2.02
N GLY A 166 -1.16 8.36 2.51
CA GLY A 166 -1.35 7.77 3.84
C GLY A 166 -1.84 6.32 3.86
N GLY A 167 -2.09 5.72 2.70
CA GLY A 167 -2.48 4.33 2.59
C GLY A 167 -1.36 3.36 2.98
N GLY A 168 -1.74 2.19 3.48
CA GLY A 168 -0.84 1.08 3.76
C GLY A 168 -0.83 0.06 2.63
N VAL A 169 0.33 -0.42 2.23
CA VAL A 169 0.43 -1.51 1.24
C VAL A 169 1.20 -2.68 1.82
N PHE A 170 0.60 -3.87 1.77
CA PHE A 170 1.28 -5.12 2.09
C PHE A 170 1.62 -5.86 0.78
N LEU A 171 2.89 -6.17 0.57
CA LEU A 171 3.41 -6.84 -0.61
C LEU A 171 3.87 -8.25 -0.24
N GLY A 172 3.14 -9.25 -0.68
CA GLY A 172 3.52 -10.66 -0.56
C GLY A 172 4.17 -11.13 -1.86
N ALA A 173 5.41 -11.60 -1.79
CA ALA A 173 6.13 -12.08 -2.96
C ALA A 173 6.27 -13.61 -2.98
N ASN A 174 7.04 -14.11 -3.91
CA ASN A 174 7.51 -15.48 -4.00
C ASN A 174 8.91 -15.49 -4.63
N HIS A 175 9.42 -16.64 -5.03
CA HIS A 175 10.76 -16.77 -5.58
C HIS A 175 10.85 -16.39 -7.08
N ASP A 176 12.06 -16.11 -7.53
CA ASP A 176 12.43 -15.98 -8.93
C ASP A 176 12.08 -17.26 -9.70
N GLY A 177 11.33 -17.13 -10.78
CA GLY A 177 10.82 -18.23 -11.58
C GLY A 177 9.48 -18.83 -11.13
N SER A 178 8.76 -18.19 -10.18
CA SER A 178 7.40 -18.62 -9.76
C SER A 178 6.29 -18.02 -10.66
N ASP A 179 6.50 -18.03 -11.96
CA ASP A 179 5.54 -17.56 -12.98
C ASP A 179 4.35 -18.51 -13.10
N ARG A 180 3.24 -18.19 -12.40
CA ARG A 180 2.05 -19.05 -12.29
C ARG A 180 1.20 -19.06 -13.55
N ASN A 181 1.21 -18.00 -14.32
CA ASN A 181 0.42 -17.85 -15.53
C ASN A 181 1.21 -18.07 -16.81
N ASN A 182 2.51 -18.35 -16.71
CA ASN A 182 3.45 -18.60 -17.80
C ASN A 182 3.51 -17.47 -18.85
N ASP A 183 3.46 -16.21 -18.40
CA ASP A 183 3.59 -15.03 -19.28
C ASP A 183 5.02 -14.47 -19.33
N GLY A 184 5.93 -15.05 -18.55
CA GLY A 184 7.33 -14.68 -18.48
C GLY A 184 7.67 -13.69 -17.37
N PHE A 185 6.71 -13.36 -16.50
CA PHE A 185 6.92 -12.49 -15.34
C PHE A 185 6.50 -13.19 -14.05
N ASP A 186 7.36 -13.15 -13.07
CA ASP A 186 7.12 -13.65 -11.73
C ASP A 186 6.98 -12.49 -10.72
N PRO A 187 6.65 -12.74 -9.44
CA PRO A 187 6.52 -11.69 -8.45
C PRO A 187 7.77 -10.83 -8.24
N VAL A 188 8.96 -11.37 -8.48
CA VAL A 188 10.22 -10.62 -8.39
C VAL A 188 10.29 -9.56 -9.47
N ASP A 189 9.95 -9.94 -10.70
CA ASP A 189 9.89 -9.02 -11.84
C ASP A 189 8.80 -7.97 -11.67
N VAL A 190 7.60 -8.40 -11.26
CA VAL A 190 6.43 -7.52 -11.10
C VAL A 190 6.70 -6.44 -10.05
N TYR A 191 7.28 -6.79 -8.90
CA TYR A 191 7.57 -5.81 -7.87
C TYR A 191 8.75 -4.92 -8.23
N ASN A 192 9.81 -5.46 -8.81
CA ASN A 192 10.94 -4.64 -9.27
C ASN A 192 10.51 -3.65 -10.37
N ASP A 193 9.58 -4.03 -11.25
CA ASP A 193 8.98 -3.14 -12.24
C ASP A 193 8.09 -2.06 -11.57
N LEU A 194 7.26 -2.42 -10.60
CA LEU A 194 6.48 -1.46 -9.82
C LEU A 194 7.38 -0.41 -9.15
N PHE A 195 8.48 -0.83 -8.56
CA PHE A 195 9.38 0.07 -7.83
C PHE A 195 10.17 1.00 -8.76
N ASN A 196 10.61 0.52 -9.92
CA ASN A 196 11.52 1.27 -10.77
C ASN A 196 10.85 1.97 -11.96
N ASN A 197 9.68 1.49 -12.40
CA ASN A 197 9.03 1.91 -13.65
C ASN A 197 7.63 2.51 -13.41
N ASN A 198 7.40 3.19 -12.28
CA ASN A 198 6.10 3.77 -11.92
C ASN A 198 5.86 5.18 -12.45
N GLY A 199 6.88 5.84 -13.00
CA GLY A 199 6.76 7.19 -13.56
C GLY A 199 6.59 8.32 -12.53
N ILE A 200 6.70 8.03 -11.23
CA ILE A 200 6.64 9.02 -10.13
C ILE A 200 8.00 9.15 -9.45
N ALA A 201 8.56 8.03 -8.97
CA ALA A 201 9.84 8.01 -8.29
C ALA A 201 10.53 6.65 -8.50
N VAL A 202 11.85 6.65 -8.62
CA VAL A 202 12.64 5.42 -8.69
C VAL A 202 12.79 4.85 -7.29
N ASN A 203 12.35 3.62 -7.12
CA ASN A 203 12.38 2.88 -5.87
C ASN A 203 11.95 3.71 -4.64
N PRO A 204 10.69 4.21 -4.62
CA PRO A 204 10.22 5.11 -3.57
C PRO A 204 10.22 4.47 -2.18
N PHE A 205 10.19 3.15 -2.13
CA PHE A 205 10.13 2.39 -0.89
C PHE A 205 11.50 1.95 -0.36
N GLY A 206 12.57 2.12 -1.13
CA GLY A 206 13.91 1.66 -0.73
C GLY A 206 14.03 0.14 -0.59
N ILE A 207 13.15 -0.62 -1.25
CA ILE A 207 13.12 -2.08 -1.24
C ILE A 207 13.31 -2.59 -2.68
N ARG A 208 14.06 -3.67 -2.85
CA ARG A 208 14.20 -4.39 -4.11
C ARG A 208 14.14 -5.89 -3.83
N MET A 209 13.46 -6.65 -4.68
CA MET A 209 13.52 -8.10 -4.66
C MET A 209 14.84 -8.59 -5.26
N ASN A 210 15.44 -9.60 -4.62
CA ASN A 210 16.61 -10.29 -5.15
C ASN A 210 16.16 -11.48 -6.01
N LEU A 211 16.98 -11.85 -6.99
CA LEU A 211 16.79 -13.09 -7.75
C LEU A 211 17.11 -14.31 -6.89
N GLY A 212 16.55 -15.44 -7.26
CA GLY A 212 16.80 -16.73 -6.65
C GLY A 212 15.64 -17.29 -5.83
N SER A 213 15.83 -18.51 -5.36
CA SER A 213 14.87 -19.25 -4.56
C SER A 213 15.59 -19.97 -3.43
N PHE A 214 15.05 -19.93 -2.23
CA PHE A 214 15.60 -20.66 -1.09
C PHE A 214 14.54 -20.93 -0.04
N SER A 215 14.72 -22.01 0.73
CA SER A 215 13.97 -22.29 1.96
C SER A 215 14.88 -22.06 3.17
N VAL A 216 14.34 -21.48 4.22
CA VAL A 216 15.09 -21.18 5.44
C VAL A 216 14.15 -21.04 6.63
N ILE A 217 14.59 -21.51 7.81
CA ILE A 217 14.04 -21.08 9.10
C ILE A 217 15.04 -20.10 9.70
N SER A 218 14.59 -18.89 10.00
CA SER A 218 15.45 -17.83 10.53
C SER A 218 14.88 -17.22 11.80
N ASN A 219 15.74 -17.11 12.81
CA ASN A 219 15.48 -16.40 14.06
C ASN A 219 16.28 -15.09 14.17
N PHE A 220 16.75 -14.57 13.05
CA PHE A 220 17.57 -13.35 13.02
C PHE A 220 16.69 -12.12 12.82
N VAL A 221 15.96 -11.73 13.86
CA VAL A 221 15.16 -10.49 13.87
C VAL A 221 16.04 -9.25 14.12
N ALA A 222 15.52 -8.07 13.82
CA ALA A 222 16.23 -6.81 14.07
C ALA A 222 16.57 -6.63 15.56
N LEU A 223 17.68 -5.94 15.83
CA LEU A 223 18.20 -5.82 17.21
C LEU A 223 17.30 -4.97 18.12
N ASP A 224 16.45 -4.13 17.56
CA ASP A 224 15.45 -3.32 18.25
C ASP A 224 14.04 -3.95 18.24
N ALA A 225 13.93 -5.26 18.01
CA ALA A 225 12.66 -5.98 17.93
C ALA A 225 11.71 -5.72 19.10
N ALA A 226 12.26 -5.56 20.31
CA ALA A 226 11.46 -5.32 21.52
C ALA A 226 10.64 -4.00 21.47
N THR A 227 11.01 -3.04 20.65
CA THR A 227 10.35 -1.74 20.50
C THR A 227 9.72 -1.54 19.12
N ASP A 228 9.94 -2.46 18.20
CA ASP A 228 9.39 -2.38 16.86
C ASP A 228 7.92 -2.86 16.86
N PRO A 229 6.97 -2.05 16.37
CA PRO A 229 5.54 -2.38 16.43
C PRO A 229 5.14 -3.57 15.55
N VAL A 230 5.97 -3.94 14.56
CA VAL A 230 5.72 -5.11 13.69
C VAL A 230 6.33 -6.37 14.29
N LEU A 231 7.48 -6.26 14.96
CA LEU A 231 8.13 -7.40 15.62
C LEU A 231 7.64 -7.64 17.05
N ASN A 232 7.03 -6.64 17.68
CA ASN A 232 6.49 -6.76 19.04
C ASN A 232 5.19 -5.94 19.15
N GLY A 233 4.17 -6.40 18.44
CA GLY A 233 2.88 -5.73 18.35
C GLY A 233 1.76 -6.46 19.08
N PRO A 234 0.51 -6.00 18.92
CA PRO A 234 -0.66 -6.55 19.65
C PRO A 234 -1.00 -8.00 19.28
N ALA A 235 -0.52 -8.54 18.16
CA ALA A 235 -0.75 -9.93 17.79
C ALA A 235 0.18 -10.89 18.55
N GLY A 236 1.41 -10.48 18.78
CA GLY A 236 2.43 -11.25 19.49
C GLY A 236 3.83 -10.73 19.21
N ALA A 237 4.82 -11.36 19.83
CA ALA A 237 6.24 -11.08 19.61
C ALA A 237 6.78 -12.03 18.54
N VAL A 238 7.43 -11.48 17.54
CA VAL A 238 8.04 -12.23 16.43
C VAL A 238 9.48 -12.55 16.74
N THR A 239 9.82 -13.82 16.75
CA THR A 239 11.15 -14.32 17.07
C THR A 239 11.77 -15.10 15.92
N ALA A 240 10.96 -15.60 14.99
CA ALA A 240 11.42 -16.41 13.86
C ALA A 240 10.50 -16.24 12.64
N MET A 241 10.98 -16.69 11.47
CA MET A 241 10.25 -16.78 10.22
C MET A 241 10.75 -17.94 9.39
N GLU A 242 9.84 -18.68 8.77
CA GLU A 242 10.15 -19.76 7.83
C GLU A 242 9.73 -19.36 6.42
N PHE A 243 10.61 -19.59 5.45
CA PHE A 243 10.34 -19.49 4.03
C PHE A 243 10.39 -20.86 3.37
N ASN A 244 9.45 -21.10 2.47
CA ASN A 244 9.41 -22.27 1.60
C ASN A 244 9.50 -21.82 0.14
N SER A 245 10.74 -21.74 -0.38
CA SER A 245 11.02 -21.27 -1.74
C SER A 245 10.72 -19.78 -1.95
N GLY A 246 11.15 -18.92 -1.03
CA GLY A 246 11.04 -17.46 -1.18
C GLY A 246 12.29 -16.83 -1.76
N SER A 247 12.23 -15.52 -1.97
CA SER A 247 13.35 -14.64 -2.32
C SER A 247 13.64 -13.64 -1.21
N SER A 248 14.90 -13.19 -1.10
CA SER A 248 15.25 -12.14 -0.15
C SER A 248 15.04 -10.75 -0.74
N LEU A 249 15.05 -9.77 0.15
CA LEU A 249 14.93 -8.35 -0.14
C LEU A 249 16.26 -7.65 0.07
N THR A 250 16.61 -6.72 -0.81
CA THR A 250 17.63 -5.70 -0.56
C THR A 250 16.94 -4.43 -0.09
N VAL A 251 17.27 -3.99 1.11
CA VAL A 251 16.73 -2.79 1.76
C VAL A 251 17.77 -1.71 1.78
N SER A 252 17.41 -0.49 1.37
CA SER A 252 18.32 0.63 1.23
C SER A 252 17.65 1.97 1.56
N GLY A 253 18.50 2.96 1.90
CA GLY A 253 18.02 4.32 2.21
C GLY A 253 17.44 4.46 3.62
N PRO A 254 17.06 5.69 3.99
CA PRO A 254 16.64 6.01 5.36
C PRO A 254 15.17 5.68 5.66
N VAL A 255 14.35 5.39 4.63
CA VAL A 255 12.90 5.20 4.77
C VAL A 255 12.51 3.74 4.97
N ALA A 256 13.40 2.81 4.63
CA ALA A 256 13.16 1.38 4.70
C ALA A 256 13.96 0.73 5.83
N LYS A 257 13.34 -0.24 6.50
CA LYS A 257 13.89 -0.97 7.64
C LYS A 257 13.72 -2.47 7.42
N PRO A 258 14.81 -3.25 7.36
CA PRO A 258 14.73 -4.70 7.37
C PRO A 258 14.41 -5.19 8.78
N LEU A 259 13.48 -6.13 8.91
CA LEU A 259 12.99 -6.62 10.21
C LEU A 259 13.41 -8.05 10.52
N VAL A 260 13.34 -8.95 9.52
CA VAL A 260 13.80 -10.34 9.64
C VAL A 260 14.84 -10.59 8.56
N PHE A 261 15.89 -11.30 8.89
CA PHE A 261 17.04 -11.51 8.01
C PHE A 261 17.28 -13.00 7.76
N ARG A 262 17.80 -13.32 6.60
CA ARG A 262 18.15 -14.70 6.24
C ARG A 262 19.26 -15.28 7.10
N THR A 263 20.21 -14.47 7.54
CA THR A 263 21.42 -14.92 8.23
C THR A 263 21.75 -14.08 9.45
N ALA A 264 22.61 -14.62 10.32
CA ALA A 264 23.07 -13.95 11.54
C ALA A 264 23.82 -12.63 11.31
N THR A 265 24.33 -12.39 10.10
CA THR A 265 24.98 -11.13 9.75
C THR A 265 24.01 -9.96 9.68
N ARG A 266 22.70 -10.25 9.59
CA ARG A 266 21.64 -9.24 9.44
C ARG A 266 21.95 -8.23 8.34
N SER A 267 22.41 -8.75 7.18
CA SER A 267 22.67 -7.91 6.02
C SER A 267 21.37 -7.31 5.46
N PRO A 268 21.30 -6.00 5.24
CA PRO A 268 20.14 -5.38 4.58
C PRO A 268 19.88 -5.89 3.16
N SER A 269 20.84 -6.56 2.54
CA SER A 269 20.68 -7.21 1.23
C SER A 269 20.10 -8.62 1.31
N GLU A 270 19.84 -9.13 2.50
CA GLU A 270 19.28 -10.48 2.74
C GLU A 270 18.13 -10.43 3.75
N ALA A 271 17.27 -9.41 3.66
CA ALA A 271 16.07 -9.35 4.47
C ALA A 271 15.01 -10.33 3.94
N LEU A 272 14.24 -10.93 4.85
CA LEU A 272 13.06 -11.75 4.57
C LEU A 272 11.80 -10.91 4.67
N PHE A 273 11.79 -9.97 5.61
CA PHE A 273 10.69 -9.04 5.84
C PHE A 273 11.24 -7.63 6.02
N ALA A 274 10.57 -6.65 5.42
CA ALA A 274 10.94 -5.24 5.54
C ALA A 274 9.72 -4.34 5.62
N CYS A 275 9.89 -3.22 6.31
CA CYS A 275 8.94 -2.12 6.36
C CYS A 275 9.54 -0.85 5.76
N SER A 276 8.68 0.02 5.22
CA SER A 276 9.10 1.30 4.66
C SER A 276 8.01 2.35 4.81
N SER A 277 8.39 3.62 4.64
CA SER A 277 7.47 4.76 4.60
C SER A 277 7.66 5.55 3.32
N TYR A 278 6.56 6.07 2.76
CA TYR A 278 6.60 6.95 1.60
C TYR A 278 5.46 7.96 1.68
N GLY A 279 5.78 9.25 1.64
CA GLY A 279 4.79 10.30 1.91
C GLY A 279 4.21 10.15 3.32
N LEU A 280 2.91 10.04 3.43
CA LEU A 280 2.20 9.82 4.69
C LEU A 280 1.93 8.33 4.99
N GLY A 281 2.15 7.44 4.02
CA GLY A 281 1.80 6.03 4.10
C GLY A 281 2.97 5.10 4.39
N ARG A 282 2.64 3.82 4.41
CA ARG A 282 3.53 2.75 4.88
C ARG A 282 3.49 1.55 3.95
N VAL A 283 4.57 0.82 3.90
CA VAL A 283 4.69 -0.42 3.10
C VAL A 283 5.32 -1.50 3.96
N ALA A 284 4.74 -2.69 3.94
CA ALA A 284 5.34 -3.92 4.47
C ALA A 284 5.55 -4.90 3.32
N MET A 285 6.65 -5.62 3.31
CA MET A 285 6.96 -6.58 2.28
C MET A 285 7.58 -7.85 2.85
N ILE A 286 7.07 -8.99 2.37
CA ILE A 286 7.59 -10.33 2.65
C ILE A 286 8.03 -10.99 1.33
N GLY A 287 9.12 -11.71 1.37
CA GLY A 287 9.74 -12.32 0.18
C GLY A 287 9.22 -13.71 -0.18
N ASP A 288 8.18 -14.20 0.49
CA ASP A 288 7.60 -15.53 0.28
C ASP A 288 6.09 -15.49 0.52
N SER A 289 5.32 -16.24 -0.25
CA SER A 289 3.88 -16.38 -0.12
C SER A 289 3.46 -17.51 0.81
N SER A 290 4.36 -18.43 1.17
CA SER A 290 4.05 -19.54 2.06
C SER A 290 3.73 -19.15 3.52
N PRO A 291 4.29 -18.08 4.12
CA PRO A 291 3.94 -17.69 5.48
C PRO A 291 2.47 -17.30 5.69
N PRO A 292 1.79 -16.57 4.81
CA PRO A 292 0.37 -16.26 4.97
C PRO A 292 -0.58 -17.39 4.58
N ASP A 293 -0.10 -18.45 3.95
CA ASP A 293 -0.90 -19.60 3.51
C ASP A 293 -1.42 -20.41 4.70
N ASP A 294 -2.70 -20.66 4.75
CA ASP A 294 -3.36 -21.39 5.85
C ASP A 294 -3.66 -22.87 5.52
N GLY A 295 -3.23 -23.33 4.36
CA GLY A 295 -3.44 -24.70 3.89
C GLY A 295 -4.86 -24.99 3.42
N THR A 296 -5.72 -23.98 3.27
CA THR A 296 -7.05 -24.13 2.65
C THR A 296 -7.06 -23.58 1.23
N GLY A 297 -7.91 -24.16 0.38
CA GLY A 297 -8.00 -23.84 -1.04
C GLY A 297 -8.56 -25.03 -1.81
N ASP A 298 -8.37 -25.05 -3.10
CA ASP A 298 -8.80 -26.15 -3.96
C ASP A 298 -7.80 -27.32 -3.98
N THR A 299 -8.30 -28.50 -4.35
CA THR A 299 -7.50 -29.74 -4.29
C THR A 299 -6.36 -29.78 -5.31
N ALA A 300 -6.35 -28.89 -6.28
CA ALA A 300 -5.30 -28.79 -7.30
C ALA A 300 -4.16 -27.86 -6.89
N ASP A 301 -4.34 -27.09 -5.83
CA ASP A 301 -3.38 -26.08 -5.40
C ASP A 301 -2.20 -26.68 -4.63
N THR A 302 -1.06 -26.01 -4.73
CA THR A 302 0.07 -26.27 -3.86
C THR A 302 -0.06 -25.35 -2.66
N LEU A 303 -0.59 -25.92 -1.58
CA LEU A 303 -0.84 -25.20 -0.35
C LEU A 303 0.24 -25.54 0.69
N PHE A 304 0.64 -24.51 1.40
CA PHE A 304 1.43 -24.62 2.61
C PHE A 304 0.50 -24.38 3.80
N ASN A 305 0.95 -24.60 5.00
CA ASN A 305 0.18 -24.30 6.20
C ASN A 305 1.03 -23.41 7.12
N GLY A 306 1.65 -22.39 6.52
CA GLY A 306 2.57 -21.49 7.21
C GLY A 306 1.89 -20.68 8.30
N TRP A 307 0.61 -20.38 8.15
CA TRP A 307 -0.15 -19.65 9.17
C TRP A 307 -0.27 -20.40 10.50
N PHE A 308 -0.41 -21.72 10.48
CA PHE A 308 -0.68 -22.56 11.68
C PHE A 308 0.43 -23.53 12.01
N ALA A 309 1.07 -24.12 11.01
CA ALA A 309 2.03 -25.22 11.18
C ALA A 309 3.47 -24.72 11.09
N GLU A 310 3.74 -23.62 11.72
CA GLU A 310 5.04 -22.98 11.73
C GLU A 310 6.04 -23.80 12.55
N ALA A 311 6.91 -24.53 11.85
CA ALA A 311 8.02 -25.20 12.54
C ALA A 311 9.05 -24.22 13.08
N GLY A 312 9.12 -23.02 12.55
CA GLY A 312 10.12 -22.03 12.90
C GLY A 312 9.72 -20.59 12.61
N GLY A 313 8.42 -20.22 12.74
CA GLY A 313 8.02 -18.84 12.47
C GLY A 313 6.80 -18.37 13.24
N ASP A 314 6.73 -17.08 13.49
CA ASP A 314 5.60 -16.39 14.12
C ASP A 314 4.86 -15.59 13.00
N HIS A 315 4.40 -16.34 11.96
CA HIS A 315 3.93 -15.74 10.70
C HIS A 315 2.62 -14.96 10.87
N ALA A 316 1.64 -15.55 11.58
CA ALA A 316 0.38 -14.86 11.88
C ALA A 316 0.63 -13.57 12.65
N ASP A 317 1.56 -13.57 13.62
CA ASP A 317 1.87 -12.42 14.45
C ASP A 317 2.50 -11.29 13.61
N ILE A 318 3.51 -11.58 12.79
CA ILE A 318 4.17 -10.54 11.99
C ILE A 318 3.23 -9.96 10.93
N ILE A 319 2.41 -10.79 10.28
CA ILE A 319 1.48 -10.35 9.25
C ILE A 319 0.39 -9.44 9.85
N ILE A 320 -0.18 -9.84 10.99
CA ILE A 320 -1.21 -9.06 11.66
C ILE A 320 -0.63 -7.79 12.26
N ASN A 321 0.54 -7.86 12.92
CA ASN A 321 1.20 -6.65 13.43
C ASN A 321 1.53 -5.67 12.29
N ALA A 322 1.97 -6.18 11.14
CA ALA A 322 2.20 -5.35 9.96
C ALA A 322 0.90 -4.69 9.48
N CYS A 323 -0.21 -5.40 9.41
CA CYS A 323 -1.51 -4.82 9.05
C CYS A 323 -1.97 -3.75 10.03
N LEU A 324 -1.81 -3.98 11.34
CA LEU A 324 -2.12 -2.98 12.36
C LEU A 324 -1.23 -1.73 12.22
N TRP A 325 0.04 -1.92 11.90
CA TRP A 325 0.98 -0.83 11.66
C TRP A 325 0.70 -0.10 10.34
N LEU A 326 0.31 -0.81 9.27
CA LEU A 326 -0.04 -0.26 7.97
C LEU A 326 -1.33 0.55 8.01
N ASN A 327 -2.28 0.17 8.89
CA ASN A 327 -3.56 0.85 8.97
C ASN A 327 -3.34 2.32 9.33
N PRO A 328 -3.76 3.26 8.48
CA PRO A 328 -3.58 4.68 8.78
C PRO A 328 -4.28 5.01 10.09
N ALA A 329 -3.67 5.89 10.87
CA ALA A 329 -4.39 6.48 12.00
C ALA A 329 -5.68 7.11 11.45
N PRO A 330 -6.81 7.04 12.18
CA PRO A 330 -7.98 7.80 11.82
C PRO A 330 -7.54 9.24 11.56
N GLN A 331 -7.70 9.70 10.31
CA GLN A 331 -7.46 11.12 10.08
C GLN A 331 -8.47 11.88 10.95
N PRO A 332 -8.03 12.90 11.68
CA PRO A 332 -8.97 13.82 12.27
C PRO A 332 -9.95 14.23 11.18
N PRO A 333 -11.25 14.40 11.47
CA PRO A 333 -12.21 14.91 10.53
C PRO A 333 -11.59 16.10 9.81
N ALA A 334 -11.74 16.16 8.48
CA ALA A 334 -11.17 17.26 7.71
C ALA A 334 -11.56 18.57 8.40
N CYS A 335 -10.55 19.33 8.81
CA CYS A 335 -10.74 20.65 9.41
C CYS A 335 -10.57 21.70 8.30
N PRO A 336 -11.59 21.99 7.49
CA PRO A 336 -11.43 22.89 6.35
C PRO A 336 -10.95 24.28 6.77
N ALA A 337 -11.15 24.64 8.03
CA ALA A 337 -10.74 25.91 8.61
C ALA A 337 -9.33 25.92 9.23
N ASP A 338 -8.66 24.77 9.30
CA ASP A 338 -7.23 24.65 9.65
C ASP A 338 -6.39 24.89 8.38
N ILE A 339 -6.21 26.16 8.06
CA ILE A 339 -5.63 26.63 6.80
C ILE A 339 -4.12 26.33 6.75
N ASN A 340 -3.46 26.32 7.91
CA ASN A 340 -2.03 26.05 8.02
C ASN A 340 -1.71 24.57 8.32
N SER A 341 -2.73 23.75 8.55
CA SER A 341 -2.61 22.31 8.83
C SER A 341 -1.77 22.00 10.08
N ASP A 342 -1.90 22.83 11.14
CA ASP A 342 -1.23 22.60 12.42
C ASP A 342 -2.06 21.80 13.42
N GLY A 343 -3.28 21.38 13.04
CA GLY A 343 -4.21 20.61 13.88
C GLY A 343 -5.09 21.44 14.79
N SER A 344 -5.12 22.78 14.62
CA SER A 344 -5.89 23.68 15.47
C SER A 344 -6.38 24.90 14.69
N MET A 345 -7.66 25.15 14.70
CA MET A 345 -8.24 26.39 14.15
C MET A 345 -8.07 27.51 15.16
N ASN A 346 -7.19 28.45 14.88
CA ASN A 346 -6.78 29.49 15.81
C ASN A 346 -6.47 30.83 15.10
N GLY A 347 -5.79 31.73 15.81
CA GLY A 347 -5.45 33.05 15.27
C GLY A 347 -4.50 33.01 14.08
N SER A 348 -3.72 31.93 13.87
CA SER A 348 -2.85 31.78 12.71
C SER A 348 -3.67 31.55 11.45
N ASP A 349 -4.72 30.71 11.51
CA ASP A 349 -5.62 30.46 10.40
C ASP A 349 -6.45 31.68 10.05
N LEU A 350 -6.94 32.39 11.08
CA LEU A 350 -7.64 33.65 10.90
C LEU A 350 -6.74 34.67 10.17
N ALA A 351 -5.47 34.74 10.52
CA ALA A 351 -4.54 35.64 9.86
C ALA A 351 -4.34 35.28 8.38
N LEU A 352 -4.23 33.99 8.06
CA LEU A 352 -4.12 33.50 6.67
C LEU A 352 -5.39 33.77 5.86
N LEU A 353 -6.57 33.54 6.45
CA LEU A 353 -7.85 33.85 5.84
C LEU A 353 -7.96 35.35 5.50
N LEU A 354 -7.69 36.21 6.46
CA LEU A 354 -7.75 37.66 6.27
C LEU A 354 -6.72 38.20 5.27
N GLN A 355 -5.54 37.60 5.20
CA GLN A 355 -4.49 37.90 4.25
C GLN A 355 -4.91 37.56 2.81
N SER A 356 -5.74 36.54 2.65
CA SER A 356 -6.19 36.05 1.34
C SER A 356 -7.56 36.58 0.91
N TRP A 357 -8.11 37.58 1.59
CA TRP A 357 -9.47 38.09 1.39
C TRP A 357 -9.75 38.56 -0.01
N GLY A 358 -10.85 38.12 -0.62
CA GLY A 358 -11.29 38.46 -1.96
C GLY A 358 -11.39 37.25 -2.89
N ALA A 359 -11.38 37.51 -4.22
CA ALA A 359 -11.50 36.44 -5.21
C ALA A 359 -10.31 35.45 -5.13
N CYS A 360 -10.59 34.20 -4.92
CA CYS A 360 -9.58 33.14 -4.80
C CYS A 360 -10.13 31.77 -5.21
N ALA A 361 -10.03 31.46 -6.48
CA ALA A 361 -10.43 30.14 -6.97
C ALA A 361 -9.44 29.07 -6.50
N LYS A 362 -9.88 28.16 -5.61
CA LYS A 362 -9.13 27.00 -5.10
C LYS A 362 -7.98 27.33 -4.13
N CYS A 363 -8.13 28.27 -3.23
CA CYS A 363 -7.21 28.41 -2.11
C CYS A 363 -7.74 27.77 -0.83
N ALA A 364 -6.82 27.41 0.08
CA ALA A 364 -7.15 26.76 1.34
C ALA A 364 -8.07 27.60 2.24
N ALA A 365 -8.08 28.91 2.07
CA ALA A 365 -8.91 29.82 2.83
C ALA A 365 -10.34 30.00 2.28
N ASP A 366 -10.65 29.46 1.08
CA ASP A 366 -11.99 29.35 0.50
C ASP A 366 -12.65 28.09 1.08
N ILE A 367 -13.19 28.20 2.29
CA ILE A 367 -13.66 27.08 3.12
C ILE A 367 -14.99 26.52 2.58
N ASP A 368 -15.81 27.38 1.96
CA ASP A 368 -17.12 26.99 1.39
C ASP A 368 -17.10 26.72 -0.13
N PRO A 369 -15.98 26.52 -0.75
CA PRO A 369 -15.49 26.48 -2.12
C PRO A 369 -16.33 27.27 -3.14
N ASN A 370 -16.72 28.52 -2.79
CA ASN A 370 -17.49 29.38 -3.67
C ASN A 370 -16.63 30.23 -4.63
N GLY A 371 -15.30 30.21 -4.49
CA GLY A 371 -14.33 30.93 -5.30
C GLY A 371 -13.98 32.33 -4.79
N SER A 372 -14.42 32.67 -3.59
CA SER A 372 -14.16 33.94 -2.91
C SER A 372 -13.96 33.74 -1.45
N ILE A 373 -12.95 34.38 -0.85
CA ILE A 373 -12.76 34.40 0.59
C ILE A 373 -13.49 35.64 1.11
N ASP A 374 -14.54 35.39 1.90
CA ASP A 374 -15.42 36.44 2.41
C ASP A 374 -15.95 36.15 3.82
N GLY A 375 -17.06 36.82 4.19
CA GLY A 375 -17.66 36.63 5.53
C GLY A 375 -18.22 35.25 5.80
N ALA A 376 -18.52 34.42 4.78
CA ALA A 376 -18.99 33.07 4.94
C ALA A 376 -17.84 32.16 5.41
N ASP A 377 -16.66 32.27 4.81
CA ASP A 377 -15.45 31.54 5.22
C ASP A 377 -15.02 31.91 6.63
N LEU A 378 -15.06 33.21 6.95
CA LEU A 378 -14.75 33.69 8.28
C LEU A 378 -15.74 33.11 9.31
N ALA A 379 -17.02 33.02 8.98
CA ALA A 379 -18.02 32.43 9.88
C ALA A 379 -17.76 30.92 10.10
N LEU A 380 -17.40 30.19 9.06
CA LEU A 380 -17.05 28.76 9.15
C LEU A 380 -15.80 28.54 10.01
N LEU A 381 -14.76 29.36 9.84
CA LEU A 381 -13.56 29.32 10.66
C LEU A 381 -13.87 29.56 12.14
N LEU A 382 -14.67 30.60 12.44
CA LEU A 382 -15.03 30.94 13.82
C LEU A 382 -15.93 29.88 14.49
N GLN A 383 -16.79 29.20 13.71
CA GLN A 383 -17.61 28.07 14.22
C GLN A 383 -16.78 26.85 14.56
N SER A 384 -15.65 26.67 13.91
CA SER A 384 -14.76 25.51 14.07
C SER A 384 -13.60 25.78 15.03
N TRP A 385 -13.61 26.91 15.73
CA TRP A 385 -12.49 27.37 16.56
C TRP A 385 -12.09 26.39 17.65
N GLY A 386 -10.82 26.01 17.70
CA GLY A 386 -10.25 25.08 18.66
C GLY A 386 -9.43 23.98 18.01
N SER A 387 -9.16 22.92 18.76
CA SER A 387 -8.45 21.75 18.18
C SER A 387 -9.33 21.05 17.16
N CYS A 388 -8.72 20.53 16.10
CA CYS A 388 -9.37 19.58 15.20
C CYS A 388 -9.89 18.38 15.98
N PRO A 389 -11.14 17.95 15.77
CA PRO A 389 -11.72 16.80 16.47
C PRO A 389 -11.01 15.49 16.17
#